data_d38bae6bca4e6a804b720bdc9d9b5b48
#
_entry.id   d38bae6bca4e6a804b720bdc9d9b5b48
#
_cell.length_a   1.000
_cell.length_b   1.000
_cell.length_c   1.000
_cell.angle_alpha   90.00
_cell.angle_beta   90.00
_cell.angle_gamma   90.00
#
_symmetry.space_group_name_H-M   'P 1'
#
loop_
_entity.id
_entity.type
_entity.pdbx_description
1 polymer ?
#
loop_
_entity_poly.entity_id
_entity_poly.type
_entity_poly.pdbx_seq_one_letter_code
_entity_poly.pdbx_strand_id
1 'polypeptide(L)'
;AWGPAHEIGHIHQLAIDWPSSTESSNNLFSNFILYKLGKYCSRGTELNLPKAADNRTTNSEGNITGMTLSEAHCVLNRPWCNFGSNYQGENTELHMRMNWQLWNYYHRCGHKTDFWQRLFKLMRENRTSSNDPGVKQLLFARMASEAAQEDLTEFFEIWGFFVTVDTQIDQYGSYQYTVTKEMIENTKKAMAKYPKKAKPFSYLEDRTK
;
A
#
# COMPACT_ATOMS: atom_id res chain seq x y z
N ALA A 1 -12.13 -17.08 -9.70
CA ALA A 1 -12.36 -15.63 -9.85
C ALA A 1 -11.10 -14.79 -9.61
N TRP A 2 -10.20 -15.23 -8.71
CA TRP A 2 -8.97 -14.46 -8.39
C TRP A 2 -8.07 -14.26 -9.61
N GLY A 3 -7.62 -15.33 -10.27
CA GLY A 3 -6.68 -15.22 -11.39
C GLY A 3 -7.14 -14.29 -12.51
N PRO A 4 -8.31 -14.49 -13.10
CA PRO A 4 -8.83 -13.55 -14.10
C PRO A 4 -8.93 -12.11 -13.60
N ALA A 5 -9.29 -11.92 -12.33
CA ALA A 5 -9.36 -10.59 -11.74
C ALA A 5 -7.98 -9.96 -11.52
N HIS A 6 -6.96 -10.78 -11.24
CA HIS A 6 -5.56 -10.37 -11.18
C HIS A 6 -5.07 -9.85 -12.53
N GLU A 7 -5.29 -10.59 -13.60
CA GLU A 7 -4.89 -10.17 -14.96
C GLU A 7 -5.63 -8.90 -15.40
N ILE A 8 -6.92 -8.81 -15.13
CA ILE A 8 -7.68 -7.57 -15.37
C ILE A 8 -7.14 -6.43 -14.51
N GLY A 9 -6.70 -6.75 -13.30
CA GLY A 9 -6.07 -5.79 -12.39
C GLY A 9 -4.90 -5.07 -13.02
N HIS A 10 -4.05 -5.74 -13.78
CA HIS A 10 -2.92 -5.13 -14.49
C HIS A 10 -3.34 -4.02 -15.47
N ILE A 11 -4.51 -4.14 -16.07
CA ILE A 11 -5.04 -3.10 -16.96
C ILE A 11 -5.51 -1.87 -16.19
N HIS A 12 -5.98 -2.06 -14.98
CA HIS A 12 -6.61 -1.00 -14.17
C HIS A 12 -5.67 -0.34 -13.18
N GLN A 13 -4.59 -1.00 -12.80
CA GLN A 13 -3.66 -0.49 -11.78
C GLN A 13 -2.76 0.66 -12.25
N LEU A 14 -2.74 1.00 -13.53
CA LEU A 14 -1.78 1.92 -14.16
C LEU A 14 -1.41 3.16 -13.34
N ALA A 15 -2.36 3.69 -12.57
CA ALA A 15 -2.12 4.86 -11.74
C ALA A 15 -1.32 4.56 -10.46
N ILE A 16 -1.32 3.31 -10.01
CA ILE A 16 -0.64 2.83 -8.80
C ILE A 16 0.40 1.75 -9.11
N ASP A 17 0.78 1.67 -10.37
CA ASP A 17 1.78 0.72 -10.84
C ASP A 17 3.17 1.36 -10.86
N TRP A 18 4.10 0.73 -10.20
CA TRP A 18 5.54 1.01 -10.31
C TRP A 18 6.34 -0.25 -10.01
N PRO A 19 7.56 -0.38 -10.55
CA PRO A 19 8.45 -1.49 -10.21
C PRO A 19 8.59 -1.63 -8.69
N SER A 20 8.54 -2.82 -8.17
CA SER A 20 8.36 -3.23 -6.76
C SER A 20 6.90 -3.30 -6.27
N SER A 21 5.93 -2.86 -7.04
CA SER A 21 4.51 -2.89 -6.65
C SER A 21 3.60 -3.55 -7.69
N THR A 22 4.11 -3.83 -8.88
CA THR A 22 3.31 -4.30 -10.03
C THR A 22 2.47 -5.52 -9.72
N GLU A 23 3.07 -6.57 -9.14
CA GLU A 23 2.38 -7.83 -8.82
C GLU A 23 1.56 -7.78 -7.53
N SER A 24 1.59 -6.66 -6.84
CA SER A 24 0.85 -6.47 -5.59
C SER A 24 -0.33 -5.52 -5.74
N SER A 25 -0.15 -4.41 -6.43
CA SER A 25 -1.21 -3.42 -6.56
C SER A 25 -2.39 -3.88 -7.43
N ASN A 26 -2.16 -4.76 -8.39
CA ASN A 26 -3.21 -5.39 -9.18
C ASN A 26 -4.13 -6.31 -8.34
N ASN A 27 -3.60 -6.90 -7.28
CA ASN A 27 -4.37 -7.76 -6.37
C ASN A 27 -5.44 -6.99 -5.57
N LEU A 28 -5.32 -5.68 -5.49
CA LEU A 28 -6.39 -4.84 -4.96
C LEU A 28 -7.70 -5.05 -5.75
N PHE A 29 -7.60 -5.13 -7.07
CA PHE A 29 -8.76 -5.36 -7.94
C PHE A 29 -9.31 -6.77 -7.80
N SER A 30 -8.44 -7.76 -7.61
CA SER A 30 -8.85 -9.13 -7.30
C SER A 30 -9.69 -9.19 -6.02
N ASN A 31 -9.21 -8.54 -4.97
CA ASN A 31 -9.93 -8.45 -3.71
C ASN A 31 -11.26 -7.69 -3.84
N PHE A 32 -11.26 -6.61 -4.61
CA PHE A 32 -12.47 -5.85 -4.91
C PHE A 32 -13.56 -6.71 -5.56
N ILE A 33 -13.19 -7.47 -6.58
CA ILE A 33 -14.13 -8.33 -7.31
C ILE A 33 -14.67 -9.41 -6.37
N LEU A 34 -13.81 -10.06 -5.60
CA LEU A 34 -14.25 -11.08 -4.66
C LEU A 34 -15.19 -10.49 -3.60
N TYR A 35 -14.86 -9.34 -3.06
CA TYR A 35 -15.74 -8.66 -2.11
C TYR A 35 -17.11 -8.34 -2.71
N LYS A 36 -17.17 -7.82 -3.93
CA LYS A 36 -18.42 -7.52 -4.62
C LYS A 36 -19.26 -8.76 -4.93
N LEU A 37 -18.59 -9.89 -5.12
CA LEU A 37 -19.28 -11.18 -5.33
C LEU A 37 -19.67 -11.88 -4.00
N GLY A 38 -19.42 -11.25 -2.86
CA GLY A 38 -19.64 -11.87 -1.55
C GLY A 38 -18.79 -13.12 -1.33
N LYS A 39 -17.61 -13.17 -1.93
CA LYS A 39 -16.74 -14.33 -1.89
C LYS A 39 -15.44 -14.02 -1.15
N TYR A 40 -15.02 -14.98 -0.35
CA TYR A 40 -13.65 -15.02 0.14
C TYR A 40 -12.84 -15.97 -0.72
N CYS A 41 -11.61 -15.62 -1.02
CA CYS A 41 -10.65 -16.57 -1.52
C CYS A 41 -9.63 -16.90 -0.43
N SER A 42 -8.94 -18.02 -0.60
CA SER A 42 -7.86 -18.41 0.33
C SER A 42 -6.78 -17.34 0.41
N ARG A 43 -6.45 -16.74 -0.70
CA ARG A 43 -5.47 -15.63 -0.75
C ARG A 43 -5.97 -14.37 -0.05
N GLY A 44 -7.24 -14.01 -0.22
CA GLY A 44 -7.84 -12.93 0.54
C GLY A 44 -7.83 -13.20 2.04
N THR A 45 -8.06 -14.44 2.42
CA THR A 45 -7.97 -14.87 3.80
C THR A 45 -6.54 -14.85 4.31
N GLU A 46 -5.59 -15.25 3.49
CA GLU A 46 -4.17 -15.21 3.79
C GLU A 46 -3.65 -13.79 3.91
N LEU A 47 -4.17 -12.88 3.10
CA LEU A 47 -3.87 -11.45 3.18
C LEU A 47 -4.44 -10.79 4.43
N ASN A 48 -5.59 -11.24 4.84
CA ASN A 48 -6.30 -10.72 5.99
C ASN A 48 -5.91 -11.40 7.29
N LEU A 49 -5.48 -12.64 7.16
CA LEU A 49 -5.03 -13.38 8.31
C LEU A 49 -3.51 -13.32 8.38
N PRO A 50 -3.01 -13.05 9.54
CA PRO A 50 -1.59 -13.08 9.82
C PRO A 50 -0.97 -14.46 9.62
N LYS A 51 -1.71 -15.43 9.14
CA LYS A 51 -1.26 -16.81 9.01
C LYS A 51 -0.01 -16.98 8.16
N ALA A 52 0.13 -16.18 7.16
CA ALA A 52 1.25 -16.38 6.24
C ALA A 52 2.56 -15.78 6.74
N ALA A 53 2.50 -14.75 7.56
CA ALA A 53 3.69 -13.97 7.81
C ALA A 53 4.00 -13.75 9.27
N ASP A 54 3.02 -13.87 10.14
CA ASP A 54 3.23 -13.33 11.44
C ASP A 54 2.09 -13.69 12.39
N ASN A 55 2.44 -14.11 13.52
CA ASN A 55 1.53 -14.46 14.61
C ASN A 55 0.89 -13.22 15.25
N ARG A 56 0.38 -12.31 14.44
CA ARG A 56 -0.31 -11.16 14.99
C ARG A 56 -1.64 -11.55 15.57
N THR A 57 -1.91 -10.96 16.68
CA THR A 57 -3.21 -11.00 17.30
C THR A 57 -3.89 -9.65 17.13
N THR A 58 -5.18 -9.64 17.14
CA THR A 58 -5.96 -8.42 17.24
C THR A 58 -6.55 -8.29 18.60
N ASN A 59 -6.72 -7.06 19.06
CA ASN A 59 -7.47 -6.78 20.26
C ASN A 59 -8.99 -6.78 19.96
N SER A 60 -9.80 -6.60 20.98
CA SER A 60 -11.26 -6.56 20.89
C SER A 60 -11.79 -5.42 20.00
N GLU A 61 -10.98 -4.39 19.76
CA GLU A 61 -11.33 -3.26 18.90
C GLU A 61 -10.99 -3.52 17.42
N GLY A 62 -10.41 -4.69 17.11
CA GLY A 62 -9.98 -5.03 15.76
C GLY A 62 -8.63 -4.46 15.38
N ASN A 63 -7.93 -3.82 16.30
CA ASN A 63 -6.59 -3.31 16.05
C ASN A 63 -5.57 -4.43 16.16
N ILE A 64 -4.56 -4.35 15.35
CA ILE A 64 -3.42 -5.26 15.43
C ILE A 64 -2.65 -4.96 16.70
N THR A 65 -2.47 -5.95 17.54
CA THR A 65 -1.82 -5.80 18.84
C THR A 65 -0.32 -6.03 18.81
N GLY A 66 0.19 -6.54 17.72
CA GLY A 66 1.61 -6.78 17.52
C GLY A 66 2.04 -6.38 16.13
N MET A 67 3.27 -5.94 15.98
CA MET A 67 3.89 -5.78 14.69
C MET A 67 4.12 -7.13 14.06
N THR A 68 3.77 -7.26 12.81
CA THR A 68 4.25 -8.37 12.01
C THR A 68 5.75 -8.26 11.83
N LEU A 69 6.37 -9.36 11.49
CA LEU A 69 7.79 -9.35 11.11
C LEU A 69 8.05 -8.33 10.00
N SER A 70 7.10 -8.15 9.13
CA SER A 70 7.16 -7.23 7.99
C SER A 70 6.98 -5.78 8.39
N GLU A 71 6.04 -5.50 9.25
CA GLU A 71 5.86 -4.17 9.83
C GLU A 71 7.06 -3.80 10.70
N ALA A 72 7.56 -4.75 11.48
CA ALA A 72 8.80 -4.56 12.21
C ALA A 72 9.97 -4.27 11.29
N HIS A 73 10.03 -4.89 10.13
CA HIS A 73 11.05 -4.59 9.13
C HIS A 73 10.88 -3.21 8.49
N CYS A 74 9.65 -2.75 8.28
CA CYS A 74 9.40 -1.38 7.83
C CYS A 74 9.86 -0.37 8.88
N VAL A 75 9.44 -0.56 10.11
CA VAL A 75 9.83 0.28 11.25
C VAL A 75 11.33 0.19 11.55
N LEU A 76 11.96 -0.93 11.24
CA LEU A 76 13.40 -1.13 11.38
C LEU A 76 14.21 -0.64 10.16
N ASN A 77 13.79 0.41 9.51
CA ASN A 77 14.51 1.09 8.43
C ASN A 77 14.72 0.26 7.16
N ARG A 78 13.78 -0.59 6.82
CA ARG A 78 13.78 -1.21 5.50
C ARG A 78 13.02 -0.36 4.51
N PRO A 79 13.63 -0.01 3.37
CA PRO A 79 12.90 0.66 2.32
C PRO A 79 11.80 -0.24 1.74
N TRP A 80 10.72 0.38 1.28
CA TRP A 80 9.57 -0.30 0.69
C TRP A 80 9.96 -1.34 -0.38
N CYS A 81 10.92 -1.03 -1.24
CA CYS A 81 11.38 -1.94 -2.29
C CYS A 81 11.97 -3.26 -1.78
N ASN A 82 12.44 -3.30 -0.54
CA ASN A 82 13.01 -4.52 0.03
C ASN A 82 11.96 -5.53 0.50
N PHE A 83 10.68 -5.14 0.47
CA PHE A 83 9.59 -6.09 0.73
C PHE A 83 9.23 -6.89 -0.51
N GLY A 84 9.95 -6.65 -1.60
CA GLY A 84 9.95 -7.45 -2.79
C GLY A 84 8.55 -7.83 -3.27
N SER A 85 7.99 -7.08 -4.12
CA SER A 85 7.13 -7.64 -5.13
C SER A 85 8.00 -8.04 -6.30
N ASN A 86 9.08 -8.74 -6.02
CA ASN A 86 9.79 -9.33 -7.11
C ASN A 86 8.89 -10.42 -7.71
N TYR A 87 9.09 -10.67 -8.97
CA TYR A 87 8.44 -11.72 -9.73
C TYR A 87 8.47 -13.13 -9.06
N GLN A 88 9.26 -13.31 -8.04
CA GLN A 88 9.41 -14.55 -7.28
C GLN A 88 8.46 -14.66 -6.08
N GLY A 89 7.61 -13.69 -5.87
CA GLY A 89 6.43 -13.85 -5.02
C GLY A 89 6.62 -13.74 -3.53
N GLU A 90 7.81 -13.47 -3.07
CA GLU A 90 8.10 -13.59 -1.64
C GLU A 90 7.42 -12.57 -0.75
N ASN A 91 6.89 -11.49 -1.22
CA ASN A 91 6.19 -10.53 -0.36
C ASN A 91 5.10 -9.72 -1.09
N THR A 92 4.58 -10.28 -2.16
CA THR A 92 3.48 -9.64 -2.91
C THR A 92 2.27 -9.38 -2.02
N GLU A 93 1.99 -10.31 -1.14
CA GLU A 93 0.91 -10.23 -0.15
C GLU A 93 1.13 -9.11 0.85
N LEU A 94 2.37 -8.85 1.23
CA LEU A 94 2.69 -7.76 2.15
C LEU A 94 2.43 -6.38 1.56
N HIS A 95 2.91 -6.17 0.34
CA HIS A 95 2.64 -4.94 -0.38
C HIS A 95 1.14 -4.74 -0.64
N MET A 96 0.45 -5.83 -0.99
CA MET A 96 -0.99 -5.82 -1.14
C MET A 96 -1.68 -5.41 0.16
N ARG A 97 -1.14 -5.81 1.29
CA ARG A 97 -1.70 -5.51 2.60
C ARG A 97 -1.78 -4.01 2.90
N MET A 98 -0.78 -3.24 2.50
CA MET A 98 -0.83 -1.79 2.62
C MET A 98 -2.05 -1.22 1.88
N ASN A 99 -2.22 -1.62 0.63
CA ASN A 99 -3.38 -1.21 -0.18
C ASN A 99 -4.70 -1.69 0.45
N TRP A 100 -4.70 -2.90 0.99
CA TRP A 100 -5.87 -3.49 1.64
C TRP A 100 -6.25 -2.77 2.93
N GLN A 101 -5.30 -2.32 3.73
CA GLN A 101 -5.55 -1.49 4.90
C GLN A 101 -6.21 -0.17 4.53
N LEU A 102 -5.71 0.50 3.49
CA LEU A 102 -6.32 1.72 2.96
C LEU A 102 -7.76 1.48 2.50
N TRP A 103 -7.98 0.36 1.80
CA TRP A 103 -9.31 0.01 1.31
C TRP A 103 -10.28 -0.32 2.45
N ASN A 104 -9.86 -1.13 3.42
CA ASN A 104 -10.68 -1.46 4.57
C ASN A 104 -11.08 -0.22 5.35
N TYR A 105 -10.10 0.59 5.70
CA TYR A 105 -10.37 1.78 6.49
C TYR A 105 -11.29 2.76 5.77
N TYR A 106 -10.94 3.15 4.57
CA TYR A 106 -11.69 4.18 3.87
C TYR A 106 -13.00 3.68 3.27
N HIS A 107 -12.97 2.53 2.60
CA HIS A 107 -14.14 2.04 1.89
C HIS A 107 -15.05 1.19 2.79
N ARG A 108 -14.52 0.10 3.33
CA ARG A 108 -15.35 -0.86 4.08
C ARG A 108 -15.84 -0.30 5.42
N CYS A 109 -15.00 0.39 6.16
CA CYS A 109 -15.39 1.06 7.40
C CYS A 109 -16.12 2.39 7.14
N GLY A 110 -16.21 2.84 5.91
CA GLY A 110 -17.01 3.99 5.51
C GLY A 110 -16.42 5.36 5.86
N HIS A 111 -15.15 5.43 6.23
CA HIS A 111 -14.54 6.71 6.61
C HIS A 111 -14.40 7.67 5.43
N LYS A 112 -14.20 7.15 4.21
CA LYS A 112 -14.20 7.91 2.95
C LYS A 112 -14.41 6.98 1.76
N THR A 113 -15.64 6.72 1.44
CA THR A 113 -16.02 5.71 0.42
C THR A 113 -15.57 6.03 -1.00
N ASP A 114 -15.27 7.29 -1.28
CA ASP A 114 -14.74 7.77 -2.56
C ASP A 114 -13.21 7.89 -2.60
N PHE A 115 -12.51 7.43 -1.56
CA PHE A 115 -11.04 7.55 -1.44
C PHE A 115 -10.31 7.02 -2.67
N TRP A 116 -10.61 5.78 -3.09
CA TRP A 116 -9.91 5.17 -4.21
C TRP A 116 -10.20 5.83 -5.54
N GLN A 117 -11.43 6.25 -5.78
CA GLN A 117 -11.81 6.99 -6.99
C GLN A 117 -11.05 8.33 -7.06
N ARG A 118 -10.96 9.03 -5.94
CA ARG A 118 -10.18 10.28 -5.83
C ARG A 118 -8.70 10.02 -6.03
N LEU A 119 -8.14 9.01 -5.37
CA LEU A 119 -6.72 8.65 -5.49
C LEU A 119 -6.36 8.33 -6.94
N PHE A 120 -7.13 7.49 -7.61
CA PHE A 120 -6.88 7.17 -9.03
C PHE A 120 -7.00 8.40 -9.93
N LYS A 121 -7.93 9.28 -9.66
CA LYS A 121 -8.05 10.56 -10.39
C LYS A 121 -6.80 11.41 -10.19
N LEU A 122 -6.41 11.66 -8.95
CA LEU A 122 -5.24 12.46 -8.60
C LEU A 122 -3.96 11.89 -9.22
N MET A 123 -3.76 10.57 -9.15
CA MET A 123 -2.60 9.92 -9.73
C MET A 123 -2.54 10.09 -11.26
N ARG A 124 -3.68 10.08 -11.94
CA ARG A 124 -3.73 10.33 -13.40
C ARG A 124 -3.46 11.80 -13.75
N GLU A 125 -3.96 12.72 -12.93
CA GLU A 125 -3.79 14.17 -13.15
C GLU A 125 -2.38 14.66 -12.79
N ASN A 126 -1.68 13.98 -11.88
CA ASN A 126 -0.35 14.32 -11.40
C ASN A 126 0.72 13.31 -11.86
N ARG A 127 0.63 12.83 -13.08
CA ARG A 127 1.60 11.86 -13.62
C ARG A 127 3.02 12.42 -13.58
N THR A 128 3.95 11.56 -13.25
CA THR A 128 5.39 11.84 -13.41
C THR A 128 5.91 11.16 -14.67
N SER A 129 6.86 11.82 -15.34
CA SER A 129 7.63 11.22 -16.43
C SER A 129 8.78 10.34 -15.93
N SER A 130 9.05 10.36 -14.64
CA SER A 130 10.11 9.53 -14.05
C SER A 130 9.74 8.04 -14.09
N ASN A 131 10.71 7.22 -14.44
CA ASN A 131 10.63 5.76 -14.31
C ASN A 131 11.19 5.26 -12.97
N ASP A 132 11.72 6.16 -12.14
CA ASP A 132 12.22 5.82 -10.80
C ASP A 132 11.05 5.43 -9.90
N PRO A 133 11.03 4.20 -9.37
CA PRO A 133 9.99 3.74 -8.46
C PRO A 133 9.88 4.56 -7.18
N GLY A 134 10.98 5.10 -6.67
CA GLY A 134 10.96 5.94 -5.47
C GLY A 134 10.19 7.23 -5.68
N VAL A 135 10.33 7.84 -6.86
CA VAL A 135 9.53 9.03 -7.23
C VAL A 135 8.04 8.69 -7.28
N LYS A 136 7.69 7.56 -7.90
CA LYS A 136 6.29 7.12 -8.02
C LYS A 136 5.68 6.74 -6.66
N GLN A 137 6.45 6.06 -5.82
CA GLN A 137 6.07 5.72 -4.45
C GLN A 137 5.73 6.97 -3.62
N LEU A 138 6.59 7.98 -3.65
CA LEU A 138 6.38 9.21 -2.89
C LEU A 138 5.23 10.06 -3.46
N LEU A 139 5.04 10.03 -4.77
CA LEU A 139 3.86 10.62 -5.40
C LEU A 139 2.58 9.93 -4.91
N PHE A 140 2.56 8.60 -4.87
CA PHE A 140 1.43 7.84 -4.34
C PHE A 140 1.09 8.25 -2.90
N ALA A 141 2.08 8.35 -2.02
CA ALA A 141 1.86 8.76 -0.63
C ALA A 141 1.24 10.16 -0.51
N ARG A 142 1.72 11.11 -1.31
CA ARG A 142 1.16 12.47 -1.37
C ARG A 142 -0.29 12.46 -1.87
N MET A 143 -0.54 11.77 -2.98
CA MET A 143 -1.89 11.70 -3.56
C MET A 143 -2.86 10.94 -2.67
N ALA A 144 -2.40 9.95 -1.93
CA ALA A 144 -3.21 9.24 -0.95
C ALA A 144 -3.63 10.17 0.21
N SER A 145 -2.71 10.98 0.74
CA SER A 145 -3.05 11.99 1.75
C SER A 145 -4.04 13.03 1.21
N GLU A 146 -3.85 13.48 -0.01
CA GLU A 146 -4.78 14.40 -0.66
C GLU A 146 -6.16 13.76 -0.91
N ALA A 147 -6.21 12.53 -1.37
CA ALA A 147 -7.46 11.79 -1.55
C ALA A 147 -8.20 11.60 -0.22
N ALA A 148 -7.47 11.27 0.82
CA ALA A 148 -7.98 11.09 2.17
C ALA A 148 -8.41 12.42 2.81
N GLN A 149 -7.76 13.53 2.47
CA GLN A 149 -7.80 14.81 3.21
C GLN A 149 -7.28 14.62 4.66
N GLU A 150 -6.28 13.77 4.80
CA GLU A 150 -5.65 13.41 6.07
C GLU A 150 -4.15 13.24 5.90
N ASP A 151 -3.38 13.62 6.92
CA ASP A 151 -1.95 13.35 6.95
C ASP A 151 -1.68 11.86 7.21
N LEU A 152 -1.27 11.15 6.17
CA LEU A 152 -0.95 9.72 6.22
C LEU A 152 0.55 9.47 6.44
N THR A 153 1.31 10.46 6.90
CA THR A 153 2.76 10.33 7.07
C THR A 153 3.12 9.12 7.94
N GLU A 154 2.48 8.96 9.09
CA GLU A 154 2.77 7.86 10.01
C GLU A 154 2.44 6.49 9.38
N PHE A 155 1.36 6.40 8.63
CA PHE A 155 1.01 5.18 7.91
C PHE A 155 2.10 4.77 6.91
N PHE A 156 2.54 5.69 6.07
CA PHE A 156 3.57 5.40 5.07
C PHE A 156 4.97 5.24 5.67
N GLU A 157 5.22 5.86 6.82
CA GLU A 157 6.45 5.64 7.58
C GLU A 157 6.56 4.19 8.06
N ILE A 158 5.48 3.65 8.64
CA ILE A 158 5.37 2.24 9.05
C ILE A 158 5.60 1.30 7.86
N TRP A 159 5.10 1.66 6.69
CA TRP A 159 5.28 0.87 5.47
C TRP A 159 6.62 1.10 4.74
N GLY A 160 7.55 1.84 5.34
CA GLY A 160 8.91 2.00 4.81
C GLY A 160 9.04 2.92 3.60
N PHE A 161 8.06 3.79 3.36
CA PHE A 161 8.09 4.73 2.24
C PHE A 161 9.13 5.83 2.42
N PHE A 162 9.47 6.16 3.67
CA PHE A 162 10.35 7.27 4.04
C PHE A 162 11.72 6.80 4.53
N VAL A 163 12.20 5.72 3.95
CA VAL A 163 13.57 5.24 4.15
C VAL A 163 14.39 5.61 2.94
N THR A 164 15.56 6.18 3.18
CA THR A 164 16.48 6.51 2.08
C THR A 164 16.97 5.24 1.40
N VAL A 165 17.00 5.25 0.08
CA VAL A 165 17.45 4.16 -0.75
C VAL A 165 18.10 4.70 -2.02
N ASP A 166 19.12 4.00 -2.47
CA ASP A 166 19.79 4.20 -3.74
C ASP A 166 20.27 2.84 -4.23
N THR A 167 19.47 2.20 -5.08
CA THR A 167 19.73 0.85 -5.57
C THR A 167 19.10 0.63 -6.92
N GLN A 168 19.43 -0.49 -7.55
CA GLN A 168 18.71 -0.98 -8.72
C GLN A 168 17.76 -2.11 -8.33
N ILE A 169 16.62 -2.14 -8.98
CA ILE A 169 15.66 -3.23 -8.88
C ILE A 169 15.32 -3.75 -10.27
N ASP A 170 15.16 -5.06 -10.36
CA ASP A 170 14.80 -5.74 -11.59
C ASP A 170 13.38 -6.31 -11.45
N GLN A 171 12.45 -5.73 -12.24
CA GLN A 171 11.09 -6.23 -12.37
C GLN A 171 10.55 -5.84 -13.73
N TYR A 172 10.48 -6.78 -14.67
CA TYR A 172 10.13 -6.53 -16.07
C TYR A 172 11.02 -5.47 -16.75
N GLY A 173 12.19 -5.20 -16.18
CA GLY A 173 13.17 -4.22 -16.59
C GLY A 173 14.03 -3.84 -15.40
N SER A 174 15.13 -3.14 -15.67
CA SER A 174 16.03 -2.64 -14.63
C SER A 174 15.76 -1.16 -14.38
N TYR A 175 15.56 -0.81 -13.12
CA TYR A 175 15.18 0.54 -12.71
C TYR A 175 16.05 1.03 -11.58
N GLN A 176 16.51 2.26 -11.69
CA GLN A 176 17.12 2.97 -10.56
C GLN A 176 16.01 3.32 -9.57
N TYR A 177 16.16 2.89 -8.34
CA TYR A 177 15.24 3.18 -7.24
C TYR A 177 15.91 4.15 -6.26
N THR A 178 15.42 5.37 -6.22
CA THR A 178 16.04 6.45 -5.44
C THR A 178 15.02 7.11 -4.52
N VAL A 179 15.33 7.14 -3.22
CA VAL A 179 14.61 7.95 -2.23
C VAL A 179 15.63 8.71 -1.40
N THR A 180 15.70 10.01 -1.58
CA THR A 180 16.62 10.88 -0.85
C THR A 180 15.94 11.51 0.37
N LYS A 181 16.74 12.03 1.30
CA LYS A 181 16.23 12.79 2.45
C LYS A 181 15.40 13.99 2.02
N GLU A 182 15.85 14.71 1.01
CA GLU A 182 15.13 15.86 0.47
C GLU A 182 13.76 15.47 -0.10
N MET A 183 13.69 14.37 -0.87
CA MET A 183 12.43 13.85 -1.40
C MET A 183 11.46 13.48 -0.27
N ILE A 184 11.96 12.86 0.80
CA ILE A 184 11.18 12.51 1.97
C ILE A 184 10.61 13.76 2.66
N GLU A 185 11.49 14.73 2.94
CA GLU A 185 11.09 15.99 3.60
C GLU A 185 10.04 16.75 2.80
N ASN A 186 10.25 16.89 1.50
CA ASN A 186 9.30 17.53 0.61
C ASN A 186 7.95 16.81 0.56
N THR A 187 7.98 15.49 0.58
CA THR A 187 6.78 14.65 0.61
C THR A 187 6.03 14.82 1.93
N LYS A 188 6.71 14.69 3.06
CA LYS A 188 6.11 14.90 4.39
C LYS A 188 5.54 16.30 4.55
N LYS A 189 6.24 17.32 4.08
CA LYS A 189 5.76 18.71 4.09
C LYS A 189 4.48 18.89 3.26
N ALA A 190 4.38 18.20 2.14
CA ALA A 190 3.17 18.25 1.31
C ALA A 190 1.98 17.53 1.97
N MET A 191 2.24 16.45 2.69
CA MET A 191 1.22 15.67 3.41
C MET A 191 0.74 16.39 4.67
N ALA A 192 1.63 17.08 5.36
CA ALA A 192 1.35 17.84 6.60
C ALA A 192 0.37 19.03 6.41
N LYS A 193 -0.06 19.30 5.19
CA LYS A 193 -1.15 20.26 4.92
C LYS A 193 -2.51 19.76 5.42
N TYR A 194 -2.63 18.48 5.61
CA TYR A 194 -3.86 17.84 6.05
C TYR A 194 -3.81 17.54 7.55
N PRO A 195 -4.98 17.45 8.22
CA PRO A 195 -5.02 17.14 9.63
C PRO A 195 -4.50 15.72 9.91
N LYS A 196 -3.73 15.59 10.98
CA LYS A 196 -3.31 14.28 11.48
C LYS A 196 -4.49 13.51 12.07
N LYS A 197 -4.47 12.19 11.87
CA LYS A 197 -5.36 11.31 12.60
C LYS A 197 -4.97 11.19 14.07
N ALA A 198 -5.99 11.06 14.91
CA ALA A 198 -5.77 10.82 16.34
C ALA A 198 -5.14 9.44 16.62
N LYS A 199 -5.41 8.46 15.75
CA LYS A 199 -4.82 7.12 15.82
C LYS A 199 -4.47 6.64 14.40
N PRO A 200 -3.27 6.09 14.18
CA PRO A 200 -2.91 5.51 12.91
C PRO A 200 -3.78 4.27 12.65
N PHE A 201 -4.34 4.20 11.46
CA PHE A 201 -5.17 3.05 11.07
C PHE A 201 -4.35 1.89 10.47
N SER A 202 -3.05 2.05 10.33
CA SER A 202 -2.14 1.00 9.89
C SER A 202 -2.21 -0.28 10.72
N TYR A 203 -2.70 -0.16 11.94
CA TYR A 203 -2.91 -1.30 12.84
C TYR A 203 -4.31 -1.90 12.76
N LEU A 204 -5.16 -1.38 11.90
CA LEU A 204 -6.49 -1.94 11.74
C LEU A 204 -6.43 -3.23 10.93
N GLU A 205 -7.01 -4.27 11.45
CA GLU A 205 -7.29 -5.47 10.70
C GLU A 205 -8.51 -5.31 9.81
N ASP A 206 -8.62 -6.24 8.86
CA ASP A 206 -9.81 -6.43 8.07
C ASP A 206 -10.97 -7.00 8.91
N ARG A 207 -11.32 -6.29 9.95
CA ARG A 207 -12.54 -6.56 10.70
C ARG A 207 -13.57 -5.53 10.33
N THR A 208 -14.56 -5.99 9.65
CA THR A 208 -15.63 -5.19 9.09
C THR A 208 -16.86 -5.14 9.98
N LYS A 209 -16.68 -5.28 11.23
CA LYS A 209 -17.79 -5.12 12.17
C LYS A 209 -17.43 -4.10 13.23
#